data_38657159ae9006c42a88b3e23db6c0d0
#
_entry.id   38657159ae9006c42a88b3e23db6c0d0
#
_cell.length_a   1.000
_cell.length_b   1.000
_cell.length_c   1.000
_cell.angle_alpha   90.00
_cell.angle_beta   90.00
_cell.angle_gamma   90.00
#
_symmetry.space_group_name_H-M   'P 1'
#
loop_
_entity.id
_entity.type
_entity.pdbx_description
1 polymer ?
#
loop_
_entity_poly.entity_id
_entity_poly.type
_entity_poly.pdbx_seq_one_letter_code
_entity_poly.pdbx_strand_id
1 'polypeptide(L)'
;MKALLLFLLFVSFTTLQAQTDRWKSVREKTEIKLNEIASSTRGIVGVVALDLKSGEQFSISGDMQLPQGSAIKIPILMEVFKQVHEGKIKLTDMRWVDKADQVGGSGILGQLGDHTTQLSILDLSILMITLSDNTATNMLIDIVGIDTINRTMKALGFPKTVVQRRMMDQEASARGDENLSTPMEAARIMEMLFKGTFVSREVCDQIISILQKAQGGIISSAIPSDIPVSFKPGGIAGVTTEWAIVHLKENPYVLVVMESYGLEGDIKPAMSDISKLMYEYFWRKGVASPYGSYKVPWK
;
A
#
# COMPACT_ATOMS: atom_id res chain seq x y z
N MET A 1 -14.31 6.06 -52.33
CA MET A 1 -14.30 6.43 -50.87
C MET A 1 -14.54 5.26 -49.94
N LYS A 2 -15.51 4.37 -50.12
CA LYS A 2 -15.79 3.24 -49.21
C LYS A 2 -14.62 2.23 -49.09
N ALA A 3 -13.89 1.91 -50.17
CA ALA A 3 -12.76 0.97 -50.13
C ALA A 3 -11.53 1.52 -49.40
N LEU A 4 -11.29 2.83 -49.41
CA LEU A 4 -10.19 3.48 -48.69
C LEU A 4 -10.44 3.50 -47.18
N LEU A 5 -11.68 3.68 -46.73
CA LEU A 5 -12.07 3.62 -45.31
C LEU A 5 -11.91 2.20 -44.73
N LEU A 6 -12.26 1.16 -45.50
CA LEU A 6 -12.08 -0.23 -45.07
C LEU A 6 -10.59 -0.61 -44.91
N PHE A 7 -9.73 -0.11 -45.84
CA PHE A 7 -8.29 -0.38 -45.76
C PHE A 7 -7.63 0.31 -44.56
N LEU A 8 -8.02 1.54 -44.22
CA LEU A 8 -7.54 2.27 -43.05
C LEU A 8 -7.98 1.59 -41.70
N LEU A 9 -9.21 1.06 -41.66
CA LEU A 9 -9.70 0.29 -40.51
C LEU A 9 -8.95 -1.04 -40.35
N PHE A 10 -8.63 -1.73 -41.44
CA PHE A 10 -7.90 -3.00 -41.42
C PHE A 10 -6.44 -2.81 -41.00
N VAL A 11 -5.75 -1.77 -41.43
CA VAL A 11 -4.38 -1.43 -41.03
C VAL A 11 -4.31 -1.03 -39.57
N SER A 12 -5.28 -0.28 -39.07
CA SER A 12 -5.34 0.08 -37.63
C SER A 12 -5.61 -1.14 -36.73
N PHE A 13 -6.40 -2.10 -37.21
CA PHE A 13 -6.68 -3.34 -36.47
C PHE A 13 -5.45 -4.25 -36.40
N THR A 14 -4.71 -4.42 -37.47
CA THR A 14 -3.50 -5.27 -37.49
C THR A 14 -2.34 -4.70 -36.69
N THR A 15 -2.19 -3.38 -36.63
CA THR A 15 -1.16 -2.73 -35.78
C THR A 15 -1.50 -2.84 -34.28
N LEU A 16 -2.76 -2.72 -33.94
CA LEU A 16 -3.22 -2.87 -32.55
C LEU A 16 -3.02 -4.32 -32.05
N GLN A 17 -3.35 -5.32 -32.89
CA GLN A 17 -3.16 -6.73 -32.58
C GLN A 17 -1.66 -7.06 -32.39
N ALA A 18 -0.79 -6.61 -33.27
CA ALA A 18 0.65 -6.83 -33.20
C ALA A 18 1.29 -6.15 -31.96
N GLN A 19 0.78 -5.01 -31.53
CA GLN A 19 1.20 -4.35 -30.27
C GLN A 19 0.79 -5.17 -29.06
N THR A 20 -0.44 -5.68 -29.03
CA THR A 20 -0.99 -6.49 -27.94
C THR A 20 -0.16 -7.77 -27.77
N ASP A 21 0.18 -8.45 -28.86
CA ASP A 21 0.97 -9.69 -28.81
C ASP A 21 2.41 -9.48 -28.30
N ARG A 22 3.06 -8.38 -28.72
CA ARG A 22 4.41 -8.02 -28.25
C ARG A 22 4.42 -7.68 -26.78
N TRP A 23 3.45 -6.87 -26.32
CA TRP A 23 3.37 -6.50 -24.90
C TRP A 23 3.04 -7.71 -24.02
N LYS A 24 2.23 -8.63 -24.51
CA LYS A 24 1.95 -9.91 -23.85
C LYS A 24 3.24 -10.69 -23.55
N SER A 25 4.17 -10.76 -24.51
CA SER A 25 5.46 -11.41 -24.28
C SER A 25 6.32 -10.71 -23.21
N VAL A 26 6.28 -9.36 -23.14
CA VAL A 26 6.95 -8.61 -22.06
C VAL A 26 6.32 -8.94 -20.70
N ARG A 27 4.98 -8.97 -20.65
CA ARG A 27 4.23 -9.32 -19.45
C ARG A 27 4.55 -10.72 -18.94
N GLU A 28 4.53 -11.72 -19.83
CA GLU A 28 4.83 -13.13 -19.48
C GLU A 28 6.24 -13.28 -18.90
N LYS A 29 7.26 -12.64 -19.50
CA LYS A 29 8.62 -12.65 -18.97
C LYS A 29 8.72 -11.97 -17.59
N THR A 30 7.96 -10.88 -17.39
CA THR A 30 7.91 -10.19 -16.10
C THR A 30 7.25 -11.06 -15.04
N GLU A 31 6.16 -11.77 -15.39
CA GLU A 31 5.46 -12.68 -14.49
C GLU A 31 6.34 -13.87 -14.07
N ILE A 32 7.08 -14.46 -15.02
CA ILE A 32 8.08 -15.52 -14.72
C ILE A 32 9.11 -14.99 -13.73
N LYS A 33 9.70 -13.81 -14.01
CA LYS A 33 10.73 -13.23 -13.15
C LYS A 33 10.20 -12.87 -11.75
N LEU A 34 8.97 -12.38 -11.67
CA LEU A 34 8.31 -12.09 -10.39
C LEU A 34 8.14 -13.35 -9.54
N ASN A 35 7.71 -14.46 -10.17
CA ASN A 35 7.58 -15.76 -9.50
C ASN A 35 8.95 -16.29 -9.03
N GLU A 36 10.00 -16.16 -9.83
CA GLU A 36 11.37 -16.55 -9.44
C GLU A 36 11.82 -15.78 -8.18
N ILE A 37 11.63 -14.46 -8.16
CA ILE A 37 12.03 -13.63 -7.01
C ILE A 37 11.22 -14.02 -5.78
N ALA A 38 9.90 -14.13 -5.88
CA ALA A 38 9.05 -14.50 -4.75
C ALA A 38 9.37 -15.88 -4.19
N SER A 39 9.75 -16.83 -5.06
CA SER A 39 10.15 -18.19 -4.68
C SER A 39 11.58 -18.30 -4.13
N SER A 40 12.37 -17.24 -4.20
CA SER A 40 13.74 -17.24 -3.66
C SER A 40 13.79 -17.05 -2.14
N THR A 41 12.71 -16.61 -1.52
CA THR A 41 12.58 -16.48 -0.07
C THR A 41 12.14 -17.80 0.56
N ARG A 42 12.45 -17.98 1.85
CA ARG A 42 12.02 -19.17 2.61
C ARG A 42 10.66 -18.98 3.26
N GLY A 43 10.17 -17.75 3.31
CA GLY A 43 8.84 -17.39 3.81
C GLY A 43 7.75 -17.57 2.75
N ILE A 44 6.52 -17.26 3.15
CA ILE A 44 5.36 -17.18 2.26
C ILE A 44 5.24 -15.73 1.77
N VAL A 45 5.34 -15.54 0.46
CA VAL A 45 5.26 -14.20 -0.15
C VAL A 45 3.95 -14.02 -0.90
N GLY A 46 3.26 -12.94 -0.59
CA GLY A 46 2.11 -12.44 -1.33
C GLY A 46 2.46 -11.12 -2.04
N VAL A 47 2.13 -11.01 -3.31
CA VAL A 47 2.38 -9.81 -4.12
C VAL A 47 1.13 -9.47 -4.92
N VAL A 48 0.77 -8.18 -4.96
CA VAL A 48 -0.12 -7.62 -5.98
C VAL A 48 0.48 -6.34 -6.51
N ALA A 49 0.68 -6.29 -7.84
CA ALA A 49 0.99 -5.06 -8.57
C ALA A 49 -0.18 -4.73 -9.50
N LEU A 50 -0.74 -3.54 -9.38
CA LEU A 50 -1.97 -3.12 -10.06
C LEU A 50 -1.75 -1.82 -10.83
N ASP A 51 -1.91 -1.87 -12.15
CA ASP A 51 -1.93 -0.70 -13.02
C ASP A 51 -3.18 0.15 -12.77
N LEU A 52 -3.00 1.38 -12.35
CA LEU A 52 -4.11 2.28 -12.00
C LEU A 52 -4.81 2.91 -13.20
N LYS A 53 -4.25 2.75 -14.42
CA LYS A 53 -4.88 3.20 -15.68
C LYS A 53 -5.68 2.09 -16.37
N SER A 54 -5.07 0.92 -16.52
CA SER A 54 -5.67 -0.18 -17.29
C SER A 54 -6.38 -1.24 -16.43
N GLY A 55 -6.08 -1.31 -15.12
CA GLY A 55 -6.54 -2.37 -14.25
C GLY A 55 -5.78 -3.70 -14.43
N GLU A 56 -4.74 -3.74 -15.27
CA GLU A 56 -3.88 -4.92 -15.39
C GLU A 56 -3.18 -5.21 -14.05
N GLN A 57 -3.09 -6.50 -13.70
CA GLN A 57 -2.52 -6.89 -12.42
C GLN A 57 -1.57 -8.09 -12.54
N PHE A 58 -0.56 -8.11 -11.70
CA PHE A 58 0.22 -9.29 -11.33
C PHE A 58 -0.18 -9.70 -9.92
N SER A 59 -0.26 -11.01 -9.67
CA SER A 59 -0.70 -11.52 -8.37
C SER A 59 -0.01 -12.82 -8.03
N ILE A 60 0.63 -12.88 -6.85
CA ILE A 60 1.14 -14.09 -6.22
C ILE A 60 0.47 -14.17 -4.85
N SER A 61 -0.18 -15.29 -4.53
CA SER A 61 -0.90 -15.50 -3.27
C SER A 61 -1.82 -14.33 -2.89
N GLY A 62 -2.42 -13.65 -3.89
CA GLY A 62 -3.15 -12.38 -3.70
C GLY A 62 -4.30 -12.43 -2.72
N ASP A 63 -4.97 -13.57 -2.57
CA ASP A 63 -6.10 -13.77 -1.66
C ASP A 63 -5.73 -14.41 -0.32
N MET A 64 -4.44 -14.69 -0.11
CA MET A 64 -3.95 -15.26 1.15
C MET A 64 -3.95 -14.18 2.23
N GLN A 65 -4.57 -14.48 3.36
CA GLN A 65 -4.61 -13.59 4.51
C GLN A 65 -3.29 -13.71 5.29
N LEU A 66 -2.62 -12.58 5.47
CA LEU A 66 -1.29 -12.48 6.07
C LEU A 66 -1.26 -11.41 7.17
N PRO A 67 -0.42 -11.57 8.22
CA PRO A 67 -0.22 -10.53 9.23
C PRO A 67 0.37 -9.25 8.64
N GLN A 68 -0.06 -8.08 9.15
CA GLN A 68 0.25 -6.79 8.53
C GLN A 68 1.28 -5.96 9.26
N GLY A 69 1.60 -6.30 10.52
CA GLY A 69 2.39 -5.36 11.33
C GLY A 69 1.82 -3.95 11.25
N SER A 70 2.66 -2.96 11.03
CA SER A 70 2.24 -1.56 10.99
C SER A 70 1.55 -1.12 9.68
N ALA A 71 1.48 -1.96 8.63
CA ALA A 71 0.74 -1.60 7.42
C ALA A 71 -0.77 -1.48 7.68
N ILE A 72 -1.29 -2.16 8.70
CA ILE A 72 -2.69 -2.04 9.17
C ILE A 72 -3.07 -0.61 9.61
N LYS A 73 -2.12 0.29 9.79
CA LYS A 73 -2.37 1.70 10.15
C LYS A 73 -3.08 2.47 9.03
N ILE A 74 -3.07 1.96 7.79
CA ILE A 74 -3.81 2.56 6.67
C ILE A 74 -5.33 2.48 6.91
N PRO A 75 -5.96 1.32 7.16
CA PRO A 75 -7.37 1.25 7.53
C PRO A 75 -7.75 2.08 8.76
N ILE A 76 -6.86 2.17 9.75
CA ILE A 76 -7.09 3.02 10.93
C ILE A 76 -7.14 4.49 10.53
N LEU A 77 -6.18 4.96 9.72
CA LEU A 77 -6.16 6.33 9.18
C LEU A 77 -7.42 6.63 8.36
N MET A 78 -7.85 5.68 7.53
CA MET A 78 -9.08 5.82 6.75
C MET A 78 -10.29 6.04 7.66
N GLU A 79 -10.45 5.26 8.72
CA GLU A 79 -11.56 5.42 9.65
C GLU A 79 -11.52 6.76 10.40
N VAL A 80 -10.34 7.23 10.81
CA VAL A 80 -10.18 8.56 11.41
C VAL A 80 -10.72 9.63 10.46
N PHE A 81 -10.27 9.66 9.21
CA PHE A 81 -10.69 10.66 8.24
C PHE A 81 -12.16 10.54 7.83
N LYS A 82 -12.70 9.32 7.83
CA LYS A 82 -14.14 9.10 7.63
C LYS A 82 -14.95 9.71 8.76
N GLN A 83 -14.59 9.48 10.03
CA GLN A 83 -15.29 10.06 11.18
C GLN A 83 -15.15 11.58 11.25
N VAL A 84 -14.02 12.12 10.80
CA VAL A 84 -13.88 13.59 10.61
C VAL A 84 -14.87 14.11 9.57
N HIS A 85 -14.97 13.45 8.42
CA HIS A 85 -15.91 13.83 7.36
C HIS A 85 -17.37 13.72 7.83
N GLU A 86 -17.69 12.73 8.65
CA GLU A 86 -19.01 12.55 9.27
C GLU A 86 -19.28 13.55 10.41
N GLY A 87 -18.33 14.40 10.78
CA GLY A 87 -18.46 15.39 11.84
C GLY A 87 -18.46 14.81 13.27
N LYS A 88 -18.07 13.54 13.44
CA LYS A 88 -18.01 12.87 14.75
C LYS A 88 -16.83 13.30 15.60
N ILE A 89 -15.70 13.61 14.96
CA ILE A 89 -14.47 14.13 15.54
C ILE A 89 -13.90 15.22 14.65
N LYS A 90 -12.99 16.04 15.18
CA LYS A 90 -12.29 17.07 14.40
C LYS A 90 -10.80 16.79 14.40
N LEU A 91 -10.12 17.04 13.29
CA LEU A 91 -8.65 16.92 13.21
C LEU A 91 -7.92 17.80 14.23
N THR A 92 -8.57 18.89 14.68
CA THR A 92 -8.05 19.84 15.68
C THR A 92 -8.37 19.46 17.12
N ASP A 93 -9.13 18.38 17.36
CA ASP A 93 -9.40 17.93 18.73
C ASP A 93 -8.11 17.49 19.40
N MET A 94 -7.82 18.04 20.57
CA MET A 94 -6.59 17.80 21.33
C MET A 94 -6.75 16.59 22.28
N ARG A 95 -5.68 15.82 22.41
CA ARG A 95 -5.60 14.68 23.36
C ARG A 95 -4.29 14.74 24.13
N TRP A 96 -4.38 14.53 25.44
CA TRP A 96 -3.19 14.33 26.27
C TRP A 96 -2.56 12.97 25.98
N VAL A 97 -1.24 12.92 26.03
CA VAL A 97 -0.48 11.67 26.00
C VAL A 97 -0.21 11.26 27.45
N ASP A 98 -1.01 10.34 27.94
CA ASP A 98 -0.93 9.84 29.31
C ASP A 98 -0.08 8.58 29.40
N LYS A 99 0.47 8.32 30.59
CA LYS A 99 1.30 7.13 30.82
C LYS A 99 0.58 5.83 30.49
N ALA A 100 -0.74 5.80 30.71
CA ALA A 100 -1.58 4.64 30.40
C ALA A 100 -1.68 4.34 28.90
N ASP A 101 -1.51 5.35 28.02
CA ASP A 101 -1.54 5.18 26.57
C ASP A 101 -0.19 4.73 26.02
N GLN A 102 0.90 4.97 26.75
CA GLN A 102 2.26 4.79 26.27
C GLN A 102 2.61 3.31 26.11
N VAL A 103 3.03 2.96 24.90
CA VAL A 103 3.54 1.62 24.58
C VAL A 103 4.89 1.70 23.88
N GLY A 104 5.65 0.62 23.96
CA GLY A 104 6.98 0.54 23.32
C GLY A 104 6.94 0.31 21.81
N GLY A 105 8.09 -0.08 21.28
CA GLY A 105 8.29 -0.33 19.85
C GLY A 105 8.54 0.95 19.07
N SER A 106 7.87 1.11 17.92
CA SER A 106 8.10 2.26 17.02
C SER A 106 7.45 3.55 17.53
N GLY A 107 8.08 4.68 17.21
CA GLY A 107 7.58 6.01 17.54
C GLY A 107 8.32 6.68 18.70
N ILE A 108 7.85 7.86 19.07
CA ILE A 108 8.48 8.69 20.12
C ILE A 108 7.56 8.92 21.34
N LEU A 109 6.23 8.83 21.16
CA LEU A 109 5.29 9.19 22.22
C LEU A 109 5.40 8.28 23.44
N GLY A 110 5.79 7.02 23.25
CA GLY A 110 6.05 6.08 24.37
C GLY A 110 7.23 6.47 25.26
N GLN A 111 8.03 7.46 24.88
CA GLN A 111 9.22 7.93 25.59
C GLN A 111 9.03 9.30 26.26
N LEU A 112 7.90 9.96 26.04
CA LEU A 112 7.62 11.30 26.59
C LEU A 112 7.22 11.24 28.07
N GLY A 113 7.28 12.39 28.74
CA GLY A 113 6.78 12.52 30.12
C GLY A 113 5.26 12.28 30.21
N ASP A 114 4.82 11.79 31.35
CA ASP A 114 3.40 11.57 31.63
C ASP A 114 2.65 12.90 31.63
N HIS A 115 1.55 12.99 30.89
CA HIS A 115 0.66 14.17 30.82
C HIS A 115 1.38 15.50 30.54
N THR A 116 2.48 15.45 29.76
CA THR A 116 3.30 16.65 29.45
C THR A 116 3.05 17.20 28.03
N THR A 117 2.39 16.42 27.18
CA THR A 117 2.20 16.73 25.78
C THR A 117 0.74 16.55 25.37
N GLN A 118 0.20 17.53 24.67
CA GLN A 118 -1.07 17.44 23.93
C GLN A 118 -0.81 17.41 22.46
N LEU A 119 -1.52 16.54 21.73
CA LEU A 119 -1.47 16.44 20.29
C LEU A 119 -2.88 16.47 19.70
N SER A 120 -3.00 17.08 18.53
CA SER A 120 -4.23 17.01 17.75
C SER A 120 -4.42 15.62 17.14
N ILE A 121 -5.67 15.27 16.77
CA ILE A 121 -5.96 14.04 16.02
C ILE A 121 -5.15 14.01 14.71
N LEU A 122 -4.94 15.17 14.07
CA LEU A 122 -4.09 15.29 12.88
C LEU A 122 -2.62 14.91 13.20
N ASP A 123 -2.05 15.45 14.28
CA ASP A 123 -0.66 15.17 14.67
C ASP A 123 -0.48 13.69 15.03
N LEU A 124 -1.42 13.10 15.77
CA LEU A 124 -1.44 11.67 16.04
C LEU A 124 -1.49 10.85 14.75
N SER A 125 -2.32 11.24 13.78
CA SER A 125 -2.42 10.57 12.47
C SER A 125 -1.12 10.67 11.69
N ILE A 126 -0.45 11.83 11.70
CA ILE A 126 0.84 12.03 11.06
C ILE A 126 1.91 11.14 11.73
N LEU A 127 2.02 11.16 13.06
CA LEU A 127 3.01 10.35 13.79
C LEU A 127 2.78 8.84 13.60
N MET A 128 1.51 8.40 13.59
CA MET A 128 1.13 7.02 13.32
C MET A 128 1.71 6.52 11.98
N ILE A 129 1.71 7.38 10.96
CA ILE A 129 2.18 7.00 9.62
C ILE A 129 3.67 7.25 9.45
N THR A 130 4.16 8.46 9.78
CA THR A 130 5.55 8.88 9.48
C THR A 130 6.57 8.11 10.30
N LEU A 131 6.36 8.00 11.60
CA LEU A 131 7.24 7.32 12.54
C LEU A 131 6.72 5.93 12.93
N SER A 132 5.59 5.53 12.37
CA SER A 132 4.92 4.31 12.78
C SER A 132 4.63 4.27 14.29
N ASP A 133 4.33 5.41 14.92
CA ASP A 133 4.18 5.54 16.38
C ASP A 133 3.04 4.66 16.91
N ASN A 134 3.38 3.74 17.80
CA ASN A 134 2.44 2.76 18.35
C ASN A 134 1.51 3.38 19.39
N THR A 135 2.00 4.34 20.19
CA THR A 135 1.18 5.08 21.15
C THR A 135 0.13 5.90 20.42
N ALA A 136 0.55 6.69 19.40
CA ALA A 136 -0.40 7.43 18.56
C ALA A 136 -1.44 6.51 17.90
N THR A 137 -1.02 5.32 17.46
CA THR A 137 -1.91 4.33 16.86
C THR A 137 -2.97 3.87 17.84
N ASN A 138 -2.56 3.49 19.05
CA ASN A 138 -3.49 3.01 20.08
C ASN A 138 -4.48 4.11 20.51
N MET A 139 -4.00 5.34 20.72
CA MET A 139 -4.87 6.49 21.00
C MET A 139 -5.91 6.70 19.90
N LEU A 140 -5.53 6.59 18.63
CA LEU A 140 -6.47 6.70 17.51
C LEU A 140 -7.44 5.52 17.44
N ILE A 141 -6.99 4.29 17.71
CA ILE A 141 -7.86 3.11 17.82
C ILE A 141 -8.92 3.32 18.91
N ASP A 142 -8.54 3.87 20.06
CA ASP A 142 -9.49 4.13 21.16
C ASP A 142 -10.52 5.21 20.79
N ILE A 143 -10.13 6.19 19.98
CA ILE A 143 -11.03 7.25 19.50
C ILE A 143 -12.04 6.70 18.50
N VAL A 144 -11.60 5.91 17.52
CA VAL A 144 -12.48 5.48 16.41
C VAL A 144 -13.13 4.12 16.63
N GLY A 145 -12.54 3.25 17.44
CA GLY A 145 -13.00 1.91 17.80
C GLY A 145 -12.64 0.82 16.79
N ILE A 146 -12.06 -0.29 17.26
CA ILE A 146 -11.69 -1.46 16.44
C ILE A 146 -12.88 -1.97 15.64
N ASP A 147 -14.02 -2.18 16.31
CA ASP A 147 -15.23 -2.68 15.65
C ASP A 147 -15.71 -1.76 14.53
N THR A 148 -15.52 -0.45 14.67
CA THR A 148 -15.92 0.52 13.65
C THR A 148 -14.98 0.45 12.44
N ILE A 149 -13.67 0.33 12.65
CA ILE A 149 -12.70 0.10 11.59
C ILE A 149 -13.08 -1.15 10.79
N ASN A 150 -13.34 -2.27 11.48
CA ASN A 150 -13.67 -3.54 10.84
C ASN A 150 -15.02 -3.50 10.11
N ARG A 151 -16.04 -2.82 10.66
CA ARG A 151 -17.31 -2.60 9.95
C ARG A 151 -17.12 -1.78 8.68
N THR A 152 -16.28 -0.74 8.72
CA THR A 152 -15.99 0.08 7.54
C THR A 152 -15.27 -0.74 6.48
N MET A 153 -14.23 -1.50 6.82
CA MET A 153 -13.53 -2.37 5.87
C MET A 153 -14.47 -3.38 5.22
N LYS A 154 -15.30 -4.05 6.02
CA LYS A 154 -16.31 -5.00 5.52
C LYS A 154 -17.32 -4.33 4.59
N ALA A 155 -17.83 -3.15 4.93
CA ALA A 155 -18.80 -2.41 4.13
C ALA A 155 -18.20 -1.95 2.78
N LEU A 156 -16.90 -1.69 2.73
CA LEU A 156 -16.15 -1.34 1.51
C LEU A 156 -15.80 -2.57 0.64
N GLY A 157 -16.12 -3.79 1.10
CA GLY A 157 -15.83 -5.03 0.37
C GLY A 157 -14.48 -5.66 0.72
N PHE A 158 -13.88 -5.30 1.86
CA PHE A 158 -12.60 -5.79 2.35
C PHE A 158 -12.74 -6.60 3.66
N PRO A 159 -13.48 -7.74 3.66
CA PRO A 159 -13.77 -8.47 4.89
C PRO A 159 -12.58 -9.21 5.49
N LYS A 160 -11.50 -9.41 4.72
CA LYS A 160 -10.27 -10.06 5.19
C LYS A 160 -9.25 -9.06 5.76
N THR A 161 -9.50 -7.75 5.63
CA THR A 161 -8.70 -6.69 6.25
C THR A 161 -9.31 -6.38 7.60
N VAL A 162 -8.67 -6.87 8.66
CA VAL A 162 -9.20 -6.81 10.04
C VAL A 162 -8.16 -6.36 11.04
N VAL A 163 -8.58 -5.46 11.95
CA VAL A 163 -7.83 -5.07 13.16
C VAL A 163 -8.35 -5.94 14.29
N GLN A 164 -7.49 -6.79 14.87
CA GLN A 164 -7.87 -7.69 15.96
C GLN A 164 -7.26 -7.30 17.29
N ARG A 165 -6.18 -6.53 17.29
CA ARG A 165 -5.46 -6.14 18.50
C ARG A 165 -4.87 -4.73 18.38
N ARG A 166 -4.63 -4.13 19.53
CA ARG A 166 -3.83 -2.90 19.67
C ARG A 166 -2.35 -3.19 19.36
N MET A 167 -1.61 -2.12 19.10
CA MET A 167 -0.17 -2.22 18.94
C MET A 167 0.47 -2.62 20.27
N MET A 168 1.46 -3.52 20.22
CA MET A 168 2.20 -4.05 21.38
C MET A 168 1.36 -4.90 22.37
N ASP A 169 0.16 -5.31 22.01
CA ASP A 169 -0.62 -6.29 22.75
C ASP A 169 -0.04 -7.70 22.55
N GLN A 170 0.89 -8.08 23.44
CA GLN A 170 1.59 -9.36 23.37
C GLN A 170 0.70 -10.54 23.70
N GLU A 171 -0.27 -10.35 24.61
CA GLU A 171 -1.20 -11.42 25.00
C GLU A 171 -2.13 -11.79 23.84
N ALA A 172 -2.68 -10.79 23.15
CA ALA A 172 -3.48 -11.03 21.95
C ALA A 172 -2.64 -11.71 20.84
N SER A 173 -1.41 -11.23 20.60
CA SER A 173 -0.50 -11.85 19.62
C SER A 173 -0.16 -13.32 19.98
N ALA A 174 0.05 -13.62 21.26
CA ALA A 174 0.31 -14.99 21.73
C ALA A 174 -0.88 -15.93 21.53
N ARG A 175 -2.11 -15.40 21.50
CA ARG A 175 -3.33 -16.17 21.15
C ARG A 175 -3.52 -16.32 19.65
N GLY A 176 -2.72 -15.63 18.82
CA GLY A 176 -2.88 -15.59 17.35
C GLY A 176 -3.83 -14.51 16.85
N ASP A 177 -4.23 -13.57 17.71
CA ASP A 177 -5.08 -12.43 17.32
C ASP A 177 -4.22 -11.39 16.57
N GLU A 178 -3.93 -11.62 15.30
CA GLU A 178 -3.11 -10.74 14.47
C GLU A 178 -3.95 -9.77 13.63
N ASN A 179 -3.39 -8.59 13.36
CA ASN A 179 -3.96 -7.66 12.40
C ASN A 179 -3.68 -8.15 11.00
N LEU A 180 -4.71 -8.44 10.22
CA LEU A 180 -4.62 -9.20 8.98
C LEU A 180 -5.12 -8.41 7.76
N SER A 181 -4.60 -8.75 6.59
CA SER A 181 -5.14 -8.37 5.28
C SER A 181 -4.69 -9.37 4.21
N THR A 182 -5.17 -9.20 2.98
CA THR A 182 -4.64 -9.90 1.82
C THR A 182 -3.93 -8.91 0.89
N PRO A 183 -2.95 -9.35 0.10
CA PRO A 183 -2.32 -8.48 -0.91
C PRO A 183 -3.35 -7.83 -1.85
N MET A 184 -4.40 -8.56 -2.22
CA MET A 184 -5.45 -8.05 -3.11
C MET A 184 -6.31 -6.98 -2.43
N GLU A 185 -6.79 -7.22 -1.21
CA GLU A 185 -7.59 -6.20 -0.51
C GLU A 185 -6.76 -4.94 -0.24
N ALA A 186 -5.51 -5.10 0.20
CA ALA A 186 -4.58 -4.00 0.38
C ALA A 186 -4.38 -3.18 -0.91
N ALA A 187 -4.19 -3.86 -2.04
CA ALA A 187 -4.03 -3.19 -3.34
C ALA A 187 -5.31 -2.45 -3.76
N ARG A 188 -6.49 -3.03 -3.53
CA ARG A 188 -7.78 -2.37 -3.83
C ARG A 188 -8.07 -1.19 -2.89
N ILE A 189 -7.67 -1.26 -1.64
CA ILE A 189 -7.72 -0.12 -0.70
C ILE A 189 -6.86 1.04 -1.22
N MET A 190 -5.62 0.76 -1.62
CA MET A 190 -4.72 1.77 -2.17
C MET A 190 -5.22 2.33 -3.51
N GLU A 191 -5.81 1.50 -4.36
CA GLU A 191 -6.49 1.93 -5.60
C GLU A 191 -7.67 2.86 -5.31
N MET A 192 -8.50 2.52 -4.32
CA MET A 192 -9.64 3.34 -3.89
C MET A 192 -9.19 4.72 -3.43
N LEU A 193 -8.12 4.80 -2.64
CA LEU A 193 -7.51 6.07 -2.22
C LEU A 193 -7.00 6.87 -3.43
N PHE A 194 -6.27 6.23 -4.35
CA PHE A 194 -5.75 6.90 -5.55
C PHE A 194 -6.87 7.43 -6.44
N LYS A 195 -7.93 6.65 -6.63
CA LYS A 195 -9.10 7.05 -7.44
C LYS A 195 -9.98 8.12 -6.79
N GLY A 196 -9.79 8.39 -5.50
CA GLY A 196 -10.60 9.35 -4.75
C GLY A 196 -12.03 8.86 -4.50
N THR A 197 -12.23 7.56 -4.38
CA THR A 197 -13.57 6.95 -4.23
C THR A 197 -13.91 6.53 -2.81
N PHE A 198 -12.98 6.70 -1.86
CA PHE A 198 -13.25 6.57 -0.44
C PHE A 198 -13.78 7.90 0.11
N VAL A 199 -14.99 7.92 0.63
CA VAL A 199 -15.68 9.09 1.21
C VAL A 199 -15.76 10.28 0.24
N SER A 200 -14.64 10.97 -0.02
CA SER A 200 -14.52 12.06 -0.98
C SER A 200 -13.10 12.12 -1.56
N ARG A 201 -12.95 12.80 -2.69
CA ARG A 201 -11.64 13.05 -3.29
C ARG A 201 -10.70 13.79 -2.35
N GLU A 202 -11.21 14.81 -1.66
CA GLU A 202 -10.46 15.61 -0.70
C GLU A 202 -9.93 14.76 0.47
N VAL A 203 -10.75 13.88 1.03
CA VAL A 203 -10.36 12.95 2.09
C VAL A 203 -9.25 12.02 1.60
N CYS A 204 -9.38 11.47 0.41
CA CYS A 204 -8.35 10.61 -0.18
C CYS A 204 -7.02 11.34 -0.38
N ASP A 205 -7.06 12.59 -0.89
CA ASP A 205 -5.86 13.39 -1.12
C ASP A 205 -5.15 13.75 0.20
N GLN A 206 -5.88 14.01 1.28
CA GLN A 206 -5.33 14.21 2.62
C GLN A 206 -4.63 12.93 3.14
N ILE A 207 -5.27 11.78 3.01
CA ILE A 207 -4.69 10.49 3.40
C ILE A 207 -3.41 10.21 2.59
N ILE A 208 -3.46 10.36 1.26
CA ILE A 208 -2.32 10.19 0.36
C ILE A 208 -1.16 11.11 0.75
N SER A 209 -1.45 12.38 1.06
CA SER A 209 -0.44 13.35 1.51
C SER A 209 0.25 12.93 2.81
N ILE A 210 -0.48 12.30 3.74
CA ILE A 210 0.12 11.76 4.97
C ILE A 210 0.97 10.52 4.64
N LEU A 211 0.50 9.62 3.78
CA LEU A 211 1.24 8.43 3.36
C LEU A 211 2.54 8.77 2.63
N GLN A 212 2.62 9.90 1.91
CA GLN A 212 3.85 10.39 1.29
C GLN A 212 4.94 10.80 2.28
N LYS A 213 4.59 11.03 3.55
CA LYS A 213 5.53 11.36 4.62
C LYS A 213 6.11 10.14 5.32
N ALA A 214 5.66 8.93 5.01
CA ALA A 214 6.14 7.70 5.62
C ALA A 214 7.64 7.51 5.37
N GLN A 215 8.30 6.79 6.29
CA GLN A 215 9.75 6.56 6.26
C GLN A 215 10.04 5.05 6.28
N GLY A 216 11.25 4.68 5.81
CA GLY A 216 11.76 3.32 5.92
C GLY A 216 11.16 2.32 4.93
N GLY A 217 10.56 2.78 3.83
CA GLY A 217 10.02 1.91 2.78
C GLY A 217 11.11 1.22 1.96
N ILE A 218 10.95 -0.06 1.69
CA ILE A 218 11.82 -0.86 0.83
C ILE A 218 11.42 -0.61 -0.64
N ILE A 219 10.10 -0.61 -0.92
CA ILE A 219 9.57 -0.34 -2.26
C ILE A 219 10.01 1.03 -2.76
N SER A 220 9.80 2.07 -1.93
CA SER A 220 10.18 3.44 -2.29
C SER A 220 11.68 3.63 -2.47
N SER A 221 12.51 2.91 -1.70
CA SER A 221 13.98 3.01 -1.78
C SER A 221 14.57 2.31 -3.01
N ALA A 222 13.80 1.46 -3.68
CA ALA A 222 14.25 0.65 -4.80
C ALA A 222 14.00 1.29 -6.17
N ILE A 223 13.35 2.45 -6.21
CA ILE A 223 13.01 3.20 -7.44
C ILE A 223 13.62 4.61 -7.39
N PRO A 224 13.69 5.34 -8.53
CA PRO A 224 14.23 6.69 -8.55
C PRO A 224 13.58 7.63 -7.53
N SER A 225 14.38 8.40 -6.80
CA SER A 225 13.93 9.23 -5.68
C SER A 225 13.09 10.45 -6.08
N ASP A 226 13.06 10.80 -7.37
CA ASP A 226 12.22 11.87 -7.93
C ASP A 226 10.77 11.40 -8.19
N ILE A 227 10.46 10.12 -7.99
CA ILE A 227 9.11 9.56 -8.11
C ILE A 227 8.44 9.54 -6.74
N PRO A 228 7.33 10.28 -6.55
CA PRO A 228 6.61 10.24 -5.28
C PRO A 228 6.00 8.87 -5.01
N VAL A 229 6.09 8.41 -3.77
CA VAL A 229 5.46 7.16 -3.31
C VAL A 229 4.65 7.44 -2.04
N SER A 230 3.39 7.01 -2.04
CA SER A 230 2.55 7.01 -0.84
C SER A 230 2.53 5.60 -0.28
N PHE A 231 3.04 5.37 0.92
CA PHE A 231 3.25 4.01 1.40
C PHE A 231 3.14 3.88 2.91
N LYS A 232 3.05 2.64 3.36
CA LYS A 232 3.22 2.29 4.78
C LYS A 232 3.90 0.93 4.91
N PRO A 233 5.11 0.88 5.48
CA PRO A 233 5.75 -0.38 5.80
C PRO A 233 5.20 -0.95 7.10
N GLY A 234 5.27 -2.27 7.24
CA GLY A 234 4.94 -3.00 8.45
C GLY A 234 5.93 -4.13 8.70
N GLY A 235 6.21 -4.43 9.96
CA GLY A 235 7.07 -5.54 10.33
C GLY A 235 6.86 -5.95 11.79
N ILE A 236 6.92 -7.24 12.00
CA ILE A 236 7.06 -7.93 13.29
C ILE A 236 7.96 -9.14 13.04
N ALA A 237 8.36 -9.88 14.08
CA ALA A 237 9.18 -11.08 13.90
C ALA A 237 8.54 -12.03 12.87
N GLY A 238 9.29 -12.41 11.85
CA GLY A 238 8.84 -13.30 10.78
C GLY A 238 7.87 -12.69 9.77
N VAL A 239 7.56 -11.40 9.85
CA VAL A 239 6.62 -10.70 8.96
C VAL A 239 7.22 -9.39 8.44
N THR A 240 7.14 -9.18 7.14
CA THR A 240 7.48 -7.90 6.50
C THR A 240 6.41 -7.57 5.45
N THR A 241 5.87 -6.37 5.52
CA THR A 241 4.82 -5.92 4.59
C THR A 241 5.09 -4.49 4.14
N GLU A 242 4.61 -4.13 2.95
CA GLU A 242 4.53 -2.75 2.50
C GLU A 242 3.40 -2.58 1.49
N TRP A 243 2.56 -1.56 1.71
CA TRP A 243 1.53 -1.13 0.77
C TRP A 243 1.96 0.19 0.18
N ALA A 244 2.02 0.29 -1.14
CA ALA A 244 2.51 1.48 -1.81
C ALA A 244 1.68 1.86 -3.05
N ILE A 245 1.50 3.18 -3.26
CA ILE A 245 1.10 3.79 -4.53
C ILE A 245 2.35 4.46 -5.09
N VAL A 246 2.79 4.03 -6.25
CA VAL A 246 3.89 4.68 -6.98
C VAL A 246 3.28 5.65 -7.99
N HIS A 247 3.52 6.96 -7.78
CA HIS A 247 2.95 8.02 -8.60
C HIS A 247 3.77 8.26 -9.87
N LEU A 248 4.01 7.19 -10.62
CA LEU A 248 4.71 7.26 -11.90
C LEU A 248 3.86 8.03 -12.91
N LYS A 249 4.39 9.13 -13.44
CA LYS A 249 3.64 10.08 -14.28
C LYS A 249 2.97 9.42 -15.47
N GLU A 250 3.69 8.56 -16.17
CA GLU A 250 3.23 7.90 -17.38
C GLU A 250 2.28 6.75 -17.07
N ASN A 251 2.50 6.04 -15.98
CA ASN A 251 1.69 4.87 -15.63
C ASN A 251 1.71 4.57 -14.12
N PRO A 252 0.92 5.30 -13.29
CA PRO A 252 0.88 5.07 -11.86
C PRO A 252 0.37 3.66 -11.54
N TYR A 253 0.89 3.08 -10.47
CA TYR A 253 0.53 1.72 -10.04
C TYR A 253 0.54 1.57 -8.53
N VAL A 254 -0.19 0.56 -8.04
CA VAL A 254 -0.08 0.06 -6.67
C VAL A 254 0.88 -1.13 -6.66
N LEU A 255 1.71 -1.19 -5.65
CA LEU A 255 2.50 -2.38 -5.32
C LEU A 255 2.31 -2.71 -3.84
N VAL A 256 1.86 -3.94 -3.59
CA VAL A 256 1.76 -4.53 -2.25
C VAL A 256 2.64 -5.77 -2.21
N VAL A 257 3.50 -5.85 -1.21
CA VAL A 257 4.32 -7.03 -0.92
C VAL A 257 4.14 -7.38 0.54
N MET A 258 3.88 -8.64 0.83
CA MET A 258 3.68 -9.18 2.17
C MET A 258 4.47 -10.49 2.31
N GLU A 259 5.16 -10.67 3.42
CA GLU A 259 5.78 -11.94 3.78
C GLU A 259 5.36 -12.37 5.18
N SER A 260 5.17 -13.66 5.36
CA SER A 260 5.08 -14.32 6.67
C SER A 260 5.99 -15.55 6.72
N TYR A 261 6.29 -16.02 7.93
CA TYR A 261 7.29 -17.09 8.17
C TYR A 261 8.68 -16.75 7.62
N GLY A 262 8.95 -15.46 7.45
CA GLY A 262 10.21 -14.95 6.92
C GLY A 262 11.36 -15.14 7.89
N LEU A 263 12.55 -15.37 7.34
CA LEU A 263 13.80 -15.33 8.09
C LEU A 263 14.49 -13.99 7.86
N GLU A 264 15.15 -13.49 8.90
CA GLU A 264 15.84 -12.21 8.83
C GLU A 264 16.83 -12.17 7.66
N GLY A 265 16.73 -11.12 6.85
CA GLY A 265 17.61 -10.88 5.70
C GLY A 265 17.11 -11.41 4.36
N ASP A 266 16.09 -12.28 4.30
CA ASP A 266 15.63 -12.87 3.03
C ASP A 266 14.74 -11.93 2.22
N ILE A 267 13.72 -11.35 2.85
CA ILE A 267 12.67 -10.62 2.14
C ILE A 267 13.11 -9.25 1.62
N LYS A 268 14.01 -8.55 2.35
CA LYS A 268 14.36 -7.18 1.96
C LYS A 268 14.99 -7.10 0.56
N PRO A 269 15.97 -7.96 0.18
CA PRO A 269 16.46 -8.03 -1.18
C PRO A 269 15.37 -8.39 -2.19
N ALA A 270 14.55 -9.41 -1.91
CA ALA A 270 13.48 -9.84 -2.79
C ALA A 270 12.42 -8.74 -3.00
N MET A 271 12.00 -8.06 -1.95
CA MET A 271 11.06 -6.92 -2.05
C MET A 271 11.65 -5.77 -2.87
N SER A 272 12.94 -5.46 -2.71
CA SER A 272 13.65 -4.48 -3.53
C SER A 272 13.66 -4.88 -5.01
N ASP A 273 13.95 -6.14 -5.31
CA ASP A 273 13.99 -6.64 -6.68
C ASP A 273 12.60 -6.71 -7.31
N ILE A 274 11.56 -7.09 -6.54
CA ILE A 274 10.15 -6.99 -6.96
C ILE A 274 9.80 -5.54 -7.31
N SER A 275 10.19 -4.58 -6.46
CA SER A 275 9.92 -3.16 -6.69
C SER A 275 10.57 -2.66 -7.97
N LYS A 276 11.86 -2.96 -8.20
CA LYS A 276 12.58 -2.61 -9.43
C LYS A 276 11.93 -3.23 -10.66
N LEU A 277 11.59 -4.52 -10.60
CA LEU A 277 10.94 -5.24 -11.70
C LEU A 277 9.61 -4.59 -12.09
N MET A 278 8.77 -4.26 -11.09
CA MET A 278 7.47 -3.62 -11.33
C MET A 278 7.63 -2.19 -11.81
N TYR A 279 8.56 -1.42 -11.26
CA TYR A 279 8.89 -0.09 -11.77
C TYR A 279 9.31 -0.14 -13.24
N GLU A 280 10.25 -1.02 -13.62
CA GLU A 280 10.67 -1.20 -14.99
C GLU A 280 9.53 -1.59 -15.92
N TYR A 281 8.64 -2.47 -15.47
CA TYR A 281 7.49 -2.89 -16.25
C TYR A 281 6.52 -1.73 -16.53
N PHE A 282 6.07 -1.05 -15.47
CA PHE A 282 5.07 0.02 -15.59
C PHE A 282 5.64 1.26 -16.27
N TRP A 283 6.92 1.57 -16.05
CA TRP A 283 7.59 2.64 -16.78
C TRP A 283 7.63 2.33 -18.29
N ARG A 284 8.12 1.15 -18.68
CA ARG A 284 8.13 0.72 -20.10
C ARG A 284 6.75 0.79 -20.72
N LYS A 285 5.72 0.33 -20.02
CA LYS A 285 4.33 0.37 -20.46
C LYS A 285 3.86 1.79 -20.73
N GLY A 286 4.26 2.75 -19.89
CA GLY A 286 3.88 4.16 -20.02
C GLY A 286 4.56 4.90 -21.19
N VAL A 287 5.80 4.51 -21.54
CA VAL A 287 6.65 5.29 -22.46
C VAL A 287 6.95 4.57 -23.79
N ALA A 288 6.69 3.27 -23.91
CA ALA A 288 7.00 2.52 -25.11
C ALA A 288 6.13 2.93 -26.30
N SER A 289 6.74 3.00 -27.49
CA SER A 289 6.02 3.05 -28.75
C SER A 289 5.37 1.69 -29.06
N PRO A 290 4.45 1.60 -30.03
CA PRO A 290 3.88 0.32 -30.49
C PRO A 290 4.92 -0.72 -30.93
N TYR A 291 6.13 -0.28 -31.26
CA TYR A 291 7.23 -1.13 -31.71
C TYR A 291 8.28 -1.40 -30.64
N GLY A 292 8.11 -0.86 -29.40
CA GLY A 292 8.98 -1.12 -28.25
C GLY A 292 10.15 -0.15 -28.09
N SER A 293 10.27 0.90 -28.93
CA SER A 293 11.21 2.00 -28.67
C SER A 293 10.64 2.94 -27.60
N TYR A 294 11.50 3.54 -26.79
CA TYR A 294 11.07 4.46 -25.75
C TYR A 294 10.97 5.89 -26.28
N LYS A 295 9.90 6.59 -25.86
CA LYS A 295 9.65 8.00 -26.20
C LYS A 295 10.49 8.96 -25.34
N VAL A 296 10.99 8.48 -24.22
CA VAL A 296 11.87 9.20 -23.28
C VAL A 296 13.02 8.29 -22.87
N PRO A 297 14.21 8.86 -22.50
CA PRO A 297 15.34 8.06 -22.05
C PRO A 297 14.99 7.28 -20.76
N TRP A 298 15.59 6.10 -20.64
CA TRP A 298 15.63 5.38 -19.36
C TRP A 298 16.45 6.17 -18.34
N LYS A 299 15.95 6.34 -17.13
CA LYS A 299 16.65 7.01 -16.00
C LYS A 299 17.16 5.98 -15.00
#